data_9731600b5c9d18c9b5603a6399503a7c
#
_entry.id   9731600b5c9d18c9b5603a6399503a7c
#
_cell.length_a   1.000
_cell.length_b   1.000
_cell.length_c   1.000
_cell.angle_alpha   90.00
_cell.angle_beta   90.00
_cell.angle_gamma   90.00
#
_symmetry.space_group_name_H-M   'P 1'
#
loop_
_entity.id
_entity.type
_entity.pdbx_description
1 polymer ?
#
loop_
_entity_poly.entity_id
_entity_poly.type
_entity_poly.pdbx_seq_one_letter_code
_entity_poly.pdbx_strand_id
1 'polypeptide(L)'
;MRLDQIGSNDTTDTLTNGVSSRRNQLLMDISSELGVASVDGAAEATLDKLAQIVNKAAPNYKPFGAVLSEALRDRLRSLFGAAGVKQQYIRDRVTNVWQLGEGWVASVLATLLLDTREGASSRGGDLAKLPTAAVQNKPEADKLIDAAVEVVAQLKGVAVALPSAGGAAGALWSIPPRSTPSPRRSPVPTACSPPPPASC
;
A
#
# COMPACT_ATOMS: atom_id res chain seq x y z
N MET A 1 -2.10 16.44 -0.98
CA MET A 1 -1.53 15.68 0.14
C MET A 1 -0.98 14.35 -0.35
N ARG A 2 0.03 13.79 0.32
CA ARG A 2 0.51 12.43 0.09
C ARG A 2 -0.21 11.47 1.03
N LEU A 3 -0.19 10.17 0.69
CA LEU A 3 -0.82 9.13 1.53
C LEU A 3 -0.23 9.06 2.95
N ASP A 4 1.08 9.24 3.08
CA ASP A 4 1.79 9.23 4.37
C ASP A 4 1.47 10.41 5.28
N GLN A 5 0.82 11.44 4.75
CA GLN A 5 0.39 12.62 5.50
C GLN A 5 -1.08 12.55 5.94
N ILE A 6 -1.79 11.48 5.58
CA ILE A 6 -3.20 11.30 5.88
C ILE A 6 -3.32 10.37 7.08
N GLY A 7 -3.95 10.84 8.15
CA GLY A 7 -4.18 10.08 9.37
C GLY A 7 -5.57 9.45 9.42
N SER A 8 -5.72 8.41 10.22
CA SER A 8 -6.99 7.70 10.42
C SER A 8 -8.11 8.61 10.99
N ASN A 9 -7.71 9.62 11.75
CA ASN A 9 -8.63 10.61 12.34
C ASN A 9 -9.00 11.77 11.40
N ASP A 10 -8.36 11.87 10.23
CA ASP A 10 -8.75 12.87 9.25
C ASP A 10 -10.18 12.63 8.77
N THR A 11 -10.87 13.70 8.41
CA THR A 11 -12.20 13.69 7.83
C THR A 11 -12.16 14.24 6.40
N THR A 12 -13.23 14.04 5.64
CA THR A 12 -13.35 14.67 4.32
C THR A 12 -13.25 16.20 4.40
N ASP A 13 -13.68 16.80 5.50
CA ASP A 13 -13.58 18.23 5.76
C ASP A 13 -12.12 18.68 5.97
N THR A 14 -11.36 17.98 6.82
CA THR A 14 -9.93 18.28 7.05
C THR A 14 -9.11 18.08 5.77
N LEU A 15 -9.42 17.06 4.95
CA LEU A 15 -8.74 16.80 3.69
C LEU A 15 -8.99 17.87 2.64
N THR A 16 -10.14 18.55 2.71
CA THR A 16 -10.54 19.61 1.78
C THR A 16 -10.36 21.01 2.33
N ASN A 17 -9.69 21.15 3.50
CA ASN A 17 -9.47 22.40 4.22
C ASN A 17 -10.78 23.18 4.47
N GLY A 18 -11.87 22.51 4.81
CA GLY A 18 -13.18 23.09 5.07
C GLY A 18 -13.91 23.64 3.84
N VAL A 19 -13.39 23.42 2.62
CA VAL A 19 -14.01 23.92 1.39
C VAL A 19 -15.13 23.00 0.97
N SER A 20 -16.39 23.43 1.15
CA SER A 20 -17.59 22.63 0.91
C SER A 20 -17.70 22.09 -0.53
N SER A 21 -17.34 22.90 -1.53
CA SER A 21 -17.38 22.45 -2.93
C SER A 21 -16.40 21.29 -3.19
N ARG A 22 -15.20 21.36 -2.63
CA ARG A 22 -14.19 20.27 -2.73
C ARG A 22 -14.62 19.02 -1.99
N ARG A 23 -15.24 19.19 -0.81
CA ARG A 23 -15.79 18.08 -0.03
C ARG A 23 -16.90 17.38 -0.81
N ASN A 24 -17.86 18.13 -1.37
CA ASN A 24 -18.92 17.55 -2.17
C ASN A 24 -18.39 16.82 -3.40
N GLN A 25 -17.42 17.40 -4.10
CA GLN A 25 -16.77 16.72 -5.23
C GLN A 25 -16.09 15.42 -4.80
N LEU A 26 -15.35 15.42 -3.68
CA LEU A 26 -14.72 14.22 -3.15
C LEU A 26 -15.75 13.12 -2.82
N LEU A 27 -16.89 13.48 -2.24
CA LEU A 27 -17.96 12.51 -1.94
C LEU A 27 -18.60 11.94 -3.21
N MET A 28 -18.77 12.77 -4.24
CA MET A 28 -19.25 12.32 -5.57
C MET A 28 -18.24 11.38 -6.22
N ASP A 29 -16.95 11.71 -6.15
CA ASP A 29 -15.88 10.89 -6.71
C ASP A 29 -15.79 9.53 -6.01
N ILE A 30 -15.94 9.49 -4.68
CA ILE A 30 -15.99 8.25 -3.89
C ILE A 30 -17.20 7.39 -4.33
N SER A 31 -18.38 7.99 -4.45
CA SER A 31 -19.58 7.26 -4.88
C SER A 31 -19.44 6.71 -6.30
N SER A 32 -18.88 7.51 -7.22
CA SER A 32 -18.63 7.12 -8.61
C SER A 32 -17.57 6.02 -8.70
N GLU A 33 -16.51 6.11 -7.90
CA GLU A 33 -15.45 5.09 -7.84
C GLU A 33 -15.99 3.75 -7.36
N LEU A 34 -16.89 3.77 -6.38
CA LEU A 34 -17.51 2.57 -5.80
C LEU A 34 -18.68 2.04 -6.63
N GLY A 35 -19.20 2.82 -7.58
CA GLY A 35 -20.38 2.48 -8.38
C GLY A 35 -21.67 2.46 -7.56
N VAL A 36 -21.78 3.28 -6.52
CA VAL A 36 -22.95 3.43 -5.66
C VAL A 36 -23.57 4.83 -5.83
N ALA A 37 -24.86 4.96 -5.54
CA ALA A 37 -25.57 6.24 -5.69
C ALA A 37 -25.09 7.27 -4.67
N SER A 38 -24.87 6.85 -3.42
CA SER A 38 -24.33 7.67 -2.33
C SER A 38 -23.65 6.79 -1.28
N VAL A 39 -22.79 7.42 -0.47
CA VAL A 39 -22.17 6.76 0.69
C VAL A 39 -22.64 7.52 1.92
N ASP A 40 -23.71 7.03 2.54
CA ASP A 40 -24.33 7.70 3.69
C ASP A 40 -23.36 7.76 4.89
N GLY A 41 -23.31 8.94 5.50
CA GLY A 41 -22.42 9.19 6.64
C GLY A 41 -20.95 9.46 6.28
N ALA A 42 -20.58 9.44 4.99
CA ALA A 42 -19.20 9.68 4.55
C ALA A 42 -18.72 11.12 4.79
N ALA A 43 -19.65 12.09 4.80
CA ALA A 43 -19.32 13.52 4.91
C ALA A 43 -18.69 13.89 6.26
N GLU A 44 -19.11 13.24 7.34
CA GLU A 44 -18.69 13.53 8.72
C GLU A 44 -17.81 12.43 9.31
N ALA A 45 -17.62 11.35 8.57
CA ALA A 45 -16.82 10.22 9.03
C ALA A 45 -15.33 10.54 9.08
N THR A 46 -14.65 10.02 10.10
CA THR A 46 -13.19 9.87 10.06
C THR A 46 -12.82 8.83 9.00
N LEU A 47 -11.59 8.85 8.52
CA LEU A 47 -11.16 7.89 7.48
C LEU A 47 -11.29 6.43 7.92
N ASP A 48 -11.08 6.11 9.20
CA ASP A 48 -11.32 4.77 9.72
C ASP A 48 -12.80 4.36 9.62
N LYS A 49 -13.71 5.27 9.99
CA LYS A 49 -15.15 5.03 9.83
C LYS A 49 -15.56 5.00 8.37
N LEU A 50 -14.99 5.88 7.56
CA LEU A 50 -15.24 5.91 6.11
C LEU A 50 -14.83 4.59 5.46
N ALA A 51 -13.68 4.02 5.83
CA ALA A 51 -13.26 2.72 5.34
C ALA A 51 -14.26 1.60 5.70
N GLN A 52 -14.82 1.62 6.90
CA GLN A 52 -15.86 0.66 7.31
C GLN A 52 -17.17 0.85 6.51
N ILE A 53 -17.60 2.11 6.32
CA ILE A 53 -18.79 2.45 5.53
C ILE A 53 -18.62 1.99 4.08
N VAL A 54 -17.47 2.28 3.46
CA VAL A 54 -17.13 1.90 2.09
C VAL A 54 -17.12 0.37 1.93
N ASN A 55 -16.47 -0.35 2.85
CA ASN A 55 -16.44 -1.82 2.82
C ASN A 55 -17.85 -2.43 2.93
N LYS A 56 -18.75 -1.79 3.68
CA LYS A 56 -20.15 -2.22 3.78
C LYS A 56 -20.96 -1.88 2.53
N ALA A 57 -20.76 -0.69 1.94
CA ALA A 57 -21.47 -0.22 0.77
C ALA A 57 -21.04 -0.94 -0.51
N ALA A 58 -19.77 -1.28 -0.62
CA ALA A 58 -19.19 -1.91 -1.82
C ALA A 58 -18.25 -3.09 -1.45
N PRO A 59 -18.79 -4.20 -0.90
CA PRO A 59 -17.98 -5.33 -0.44
C PRO A 59 -17.21 -6.04 -1.56
N ASN A 60 -17.67 -5.90 -2.79
CA ASN A 60 -17.04 -6.51 -3.98
C ASN A 60 -16.21 -5.51 -4.80
N TYR A 61 -15.88 -4.35 -4.23
CA TYR A 61 -15.08 -3.35 -4.93
C TYR A 61 -13.72 -3.94 -5.36
N LYS A 62 -13.37 -3.71 -6.61
CA LYS A 62 -12.07 -4.05 -7.17
C LYS A 62 -11.35 -2.77 -7.60
N PRO A 63 -10.10 -2.57 -7.20
CA PRO A 63 -9.30 -1.45 -7.74
C PRO A 63 -9.05 -1.68 -9.25
N PHE A 64 -9.21 -0.72 -10.10
CA PHE A 64 -9.68 0.63 -9.89
C PHE A 64 -11.11 0.76 -10.43
N GLY A 65 -11.95 1.59 -9.81
CA GLY A 65 -13.25 1.96 -10.34
C GLY A 65 -13.15 3.03 -11.44
N ALA A 66 -14.28 3.71 -11.72
CA ALA A 66 -14.35 4.63 -12.86
C ALA A 66 -13.39 5.81 -12.74
N VAL A 67 -13.36 6.47 -11.58
CA VAL A 67 -12.58 7.71 -11.35
C VAL A 67 -11.08 7.43 -11.36
N LEU A 68 -10.65 6.44 -10.59
CA LEU A 68 -9.22 6.11 -10.52
C LEU A 68 -8.71 5.48 -11.81
N SER A 69 -9.53 4.74 -12.56
CA SER A 69 -9.12 4.20 -13.86
C SER A 69 -8.91 5.30 -14.91
N GLU A 70 -9.74 6.34 -14.91
CA GLU A 70 -9.56 7.49 -15.80
C GLU A 70 -8.29 8.28 -15.44
N ALA A 71 -8.14 8.65 -14.17
CA ALA A 71 -6.97 9.35 -13.67
C ALA A 71 -5.67 8.57 -13.93
N LEU A 72 -5.70 7.25 -13.73
CA LEU A 72 -4.57 6.35 -14.01
C LEU A 72 -4.22 6.34 -15.50
N ARG A 73 -5.21 6.22 -16.38
CA ARG A 73 -5.01 6.22 -17.83
C ARG A 73 -4.32 7.51 -18.30
N ASP A 74 -4.81 8.65 -17.82
CA ASP A 74 -4.26 9.97 -18.18
C ASP A 74 -2.84 10.12 -17.63
N ARG A 75 -2.60 9.69 -16.40
CA ARG A 75 -1.26 9.74 -15.81
C ARG A 75 -0.27 8.82 -16.54
N LEU A 76 -0.66 7.59 -16.84
CA LEU A 76 0.21 6.66 -17.60
C LEU A 76 0.49 7.18 -19.01
N ARG A 77 -0.49 7.81 -19.67
CA ARG A 77 -0.27 8.46 -20.97
C ARG A 77 0.75 9.60 -20.86
N SER A 78 0.63 10.43 -19.84
CA SER A 78 1.57 11.53 -19.59
C SER A 78 2.99 11.03 -19.31
N LEU A 79 3.15 9.98 -18.49
CA LEU A 79 4.46 9.46 -18.10
C LEU A 79 5.11 8.60 -19.17
N PHE A 80 4.35 7.72 -19.80
CA PHE A 80 4.88 6.63 -20.63
C PHE A 80 4.52 6.75 -22.10
N GLY A 81 3.75 7.78 -22.49
CA GLY A 81 3.27 7.93 -23.86
C GLY A 81 4.41 8.04 -24.88
N ALA A 82 5.46 8.79 -24.59
CA ALA A 82 6.63 8.95 -25.45
C ALA A 82 7.42 7.64 -25.61
N ALA A 83 7.52 6.83 -24.55
CA ALA A 83 8.18 5.53 -24.58
C ALA A 83 7.31 4.41 -25.22
N GLY A 84 6.04 4.69 -25.54
CA GLY A 84 5.10 3.70 -26.08
C GLY A 84 4.74 2.59 -25.11
N VAL A 85 4.91 2.81 -23.79
CA VAL A 85 4.65 1.82 -22.74
C VAL A 85 3.18 1.92 -22.31
N LYS A 86 2.50 0.78 -22.32
CA LYS A 86 1.09 0.65 -21.91
C LYS A 86 0.99 -0.02 -20.54
N GLN A 87 -0.17 0.07 -19.90
CA GLN A 87 -0.46 -0.57 -18.62
C GLN A 87 -0.14 -2.07 -18.61
N GLN A 88 -0.37 -2.77 -19.73
CA GLN A 88 -0.04 -4.19 -19.85
C GLN A 88 1.47 -4.44 -19.68
N TYR A 89 2.32 -3.59 -20.25
CA TYR A 89 3.77 -3.69 -20.07
C TYR A 89 4.19 -3.58 -18.59
N ILE A 90 3.56 -2.67 -17.85
CA ILE A 90 3.80 -2.51 -16.40
C ILE A 90 3.40 -3.79 -15.67
N ARG A 91 2.22 -4.35 -16.00
CA ARG A 91 1.77 -5.63 -15.44
C ARG A 91 2.78 -6.74 -15.72
N ASP A 92 3.17 -6.91 -16.99
CA ASP A 92 4.09 -7.95 -17.40
C ASP A 92 5.45 -7.82 -16.69
N ARG A 93 5.94 -6.59 -16.50
CA ARG A 93 7.18 -6.37 -15.75
C ARG A 93 7.04 -6.78 -14.29
N VAL A 94 5.96 -6.39 -13.63
CA VAL A 94 5.72 -6.74 -12.22
C VAL A 94 5.51 -8.25 -12.05
N THR A 95 4.78 -8.90 -12.95
CA THR A 95 4.44 -10.32 -12.80
C THR A 95 5.52 -11.26 -13.32
N ASN A 96 6.16 -10.94 -14.44
CA ASN A 96 7.12 -11.84 -15.10
C ASN A 96 8.57 -11.53 -14.72
N VAL A 97 8.93 -10.25 -14.58
CA VAL A 97 10.32 -9.85 -14.26
C VAL A 97 10.54 -9.84 -12.75
N TRP A 98 9.65 -9.20 -11.99
CA TRP A 98 9.71 -9.18 -10.53
C TRP A 98 9.09 -10.44 -9.88
N GLN A 99 8.36 -11.26 -10.63
CA GLN A 99 7.67 -12.46 -10.15
C GLN A 99 6.71 -12.19 -8.98
N LEU A 100 6.07 -11.02 -9.01
CA LEU A 100 5.11 -10.58 -7.98
C LEU A 100 3.66 -10.82 -8.44
N GLY A 101 2.77 -11.06 -7.49
CA GLY A 101 1.36 -11.35 -7.80
C GLY A 101 0.56 -10.11 -8.23
N GLU A 102 -0.66 -10.33 -8.75
CA GLU A 102 -1.57 -9.29 -9.26
C GLU A 102 -1.87 -8.17 -8.25
N GLY A 103 -1.91 -8.46 -6.95
CA GLY A 103 -2.09 -7.45 -5.91
C GLY A 103 -0.96 -6.41 -5.86
N TRP A 104 0.24 -6.79 -6.33
CA TRP A 104 1.35 -5.85 -6.48
C TRP A 104 1.16 -4.93 -7.68
N VAL A 105 0.60 -5.43 -8.76
CA VAL A 105 0.31 -4.63 -9.95
C VAL A 105 -0.59 -3.46 -9.61
N ALA A 106 -1.69 -3.71 -8.88
CA ALA A 106 -2.59 -2.64 -8.43
C ALA A 106 -1.87 -1.63 -7.53
N SER A 107 -1.04 -2.10 -6.60
CA SER A 107 -0.26 -1.22 -5.71
C SER A 107 0.76 -0.37 -6.47
N VAL A 108 1.48 -0.95 -7.44
CA VAL A 108 2.46 -0.25 -8.30
C VAL A 108 1.76 0.80 -9.16
N LEU A 109 0.62 0.47 -9.77
CA LEU A 109 -0.17 1.42 -10.55
C LEU A 109 -0.68 2.58 -9.68
N ALA A 110 -1.14 2.32 -8.45
CA ALA A 110 -1.52 3.36 -7.51
C ALA A 110 -0.32 4.25 -7.13
N THR A 111 0.84 3.67 -6.88
CA THR A 111 2.07 4.42 -6.58
C THR A 111 2.49 5.30 -7.77
N LEU A 112 2.46 4.77 -9.00
CA LEU A 112 2.72 5.57 -10.20
C LEU A 112 1.71 6.71 -10.36
N LEU A 113 0.43 6.48 -10.06
CA LEU A 113 -0.58 7.53 -10.10
C LEU A 113 -0.34 8.62 -9.05
N LEU A 114 -0.02 8.24 -7.81
CA LEU A 114 0.01 9.15 -6.67
C LEU A 114 1.37 9.81 -6.46
N ASP A 115 2.46 9.05 -6.58
CA ASP A 115 3.79 9.50 -6.19
C ASP A 115 4.60 10.14 -7.33
N THR A 116 4.02 10.23 -8.52
CA THR A 116 4.59 11.00 -9.65
C THR A 116 3.88 12.34 -9.87
N ARG A 117 2.89 12.72 -9.05
CA ARG A 117 2.16 13.99 -9.19
C ARG A 117 3.06 15.18 -8.90
N GLU A 118 3.03 16.18 -9.77
CA GLU A 118 3.73 17.44 -9.57
C GLU A 118 3.00 18.35 -8.56
N GLY A 119 3.77 19.19 -7.88
CA GLY A 119 3.26 20.22 -7.00
C GLY A 119 3.56 19.98 -5.53
N ALA A 120 3.22 20.98 -4.73
CA ALA A 120 3.40 20.95 -3.29
C ALA A 120 2.18 20.35 -2.57
N SER A 121 2.44 19.60 -1.51
CA SER A 121 1.39 19.11 -0.63
C SER A 121 0.85 20.26 0.24
N SER A 122 -0.45 20.28 0.48
CA SER A 122 -1.09 21.21 1.41
C SER A 122 -0.62 21.04 2.88
N ARG A 123 0.03 19.94 3.19
CA ARG A 123 0.64 19.65 4.50
C ARG A 123 2.17 19.75 4.49
N GLY A 124 2.73 20.39 3.47
CA GLY A 124 4.16 20.62 3.29
C GLY A 124 4.89 19.52 2.50
N GLY A 125 5.99 19.91 1.88
CA GLY A 125 6.79 19.06 1.00
C GLY A 125 6.16 18.81 -0.37
N ASP A 126 6.90 18.12 -1.24
CA ASP A 126 6.45 17.79 -2.58
C ASP A 126 5.46 16.62 -2.58
N LEU A 127 4.55 16.61 -3.54
CA LEU A 127 3.63 15.48 -3.76
C LEU A 127 4.35 14.26 -4.30
N ALA A 128 5.34 14.49 -5.18
CA ALA A 128 6.09 13.43 -5.82
C ALA A 128 7.11 12.79 -4.88
N LYS A 129 7.15 11.47 -4.88
CA LYS A 129 8.25 10.65 -4.33
C LYS A 129 9.06 9.97 -5.44
N LEU A 130 8.51 9.94 -6.64
CA LEU A 130 9.09 9.36 -7.84
C LEU A 130 9.29 10.46 -8.90
N PRO A 131 10.16 10.23 -9.91
CA PRO A 131 10.33 11.16 -11.02
C PRO A 131 9.00 11.48 -11.70
N THR A 132 8.74 12.76 -11.95
CA THR A 132 7.49 13.27 -12.56
C THR A 132 7.57 13.42 -14.05
N ALA A 133 8.81 13.52 -14.60
CA ALA A 133 9.07 13.73 -16.00
C ALA A 133 8.63 12.54 -16.87
N ALA A 134 8.13 12.86 -18.07
CA ALA A 134 7.79 11.83 -19.05
C ALA A 134 9.04 11.05 -19.48
N VAL A 135 8.98 9.74 -19.40
CA VAL A 135 10.06 8.85 -19.83
C VAL A 135 10.09 8.73 -21.36
N GLN A 136 11.28 8.74 -21.95
CA GLN A 136 11.46 8.81 -23.40
C GLN A 136 11.65 7.42 -24.05
N ASN A 137 12.05 6.44 -23.27
CA ASN A 137 12.40 5.12 -23.77
C ASN A 137 12.05 4.02 -22.76
N LYS A 138 12.07 2.76 -23.23
CA LYS A 138 11.75 1.60 -22.38
C LYS A 138 12.70 1.43 -21.18
N PRO A 139 14.03 1.58 -21.29
CA PRO A 139 14.91 1.47 -20.13
C PRO A 139 14.63 2.49 -19.02
N GLU A 140 14.21 3.70 -19.38
CA GLU A 140 13.77 4.69 -18.38
C GLU A 140 12.44 4.31 -17.76
N ALA A 141 11.51 3.79 -18.57
CA ALA A 141 10.24 3.27 -18.08
C ALA A 141 10.46 2.11 -17.09
N ASP A 142 11.38 1.22 -17.40
CA ASP A 142 11.75 0.11 -16.54
C ASP A 142 12.27 0.60 -15.19
N LYS A 143 13.17 1.57 -15.18
CA LYS A 143 13.69 2.18 -13.94
C LYS A 143 12.58 2.82 -13.10
N LEU A 144 11.64 3.52 -13.73
CA LEU A 144 10.52 4.14 -13.02
C LEU A 144 9.57 3.09 -12.43
N ILE A 145 9.28 2.03 -13.17
CA ILE A 145 8.44 0.92 -12.68
C ILE A 145 9.15 0.20 -11.52
N ASP A 146 10.44 -0.06 -11.64
CA ASP A 146 11.23 -0.72 -10.60
C ASP A 146 11.27 0.13 -9.32
N ALA A 147 11.49 1.43 -9.44
CA ALA A 147 11.42 2.37 -8.33
C ALA A 147 10.03 2.35 -7.65
N ALA A 148 8.95 2.26 -8.43
CA ALA A 148 7.61 2.13 -7.88
C ALA A 148 7.40 0.80 -7.14
N VAL A 149 7.97 -0.31 -7.63
CA VAL A 149 7.95 -1.61 -6.92
C VAL A 149 8.70 -1.50 -5.59
N GLU A 150 9.85 -0.85 -5.56
CA GLU A 150 10.62 -0.64 -4.32
C GLU A 150 9.85 0.20 -3.29
N VAL A 151 9.18 1.28 -3.73
CA VAL A 151 8.31 2.09 -2.85
C VAL A 151 7.18 1.24 -2.27
N VAL A 152 6.52 0.41 -3.08
CA VAL A 152 5.48 -0.51 -2.60
C VAL A 152 6.05 -1.53 -1.62
N ALA A 153 7.25 -2.05 -1.86
CA ALA A 153 7.93 -2.98 -0.96
C ALA A 153 8.19 -2.35 0.42
N GLN A 154 8.68 -1.10 0.42
CA GLN A 154 8.88 -0.33 1.66
C GLN A 154 7.57 -0.11 2.41
N LEU A 155 6.49 0.28 1.71
CA LEU A 155 5.18 0.48 2.30
C LEU A 155 4.59 -0.80 2.91
N LYS A 156 4.86 -1.95 2.30
CA LYS A 156 4.44 -3.27 2.79
C LYS A 156 5.38 -3.87 3.83
N GLY A 157 6.54 -3.25 4.08
CA GLY A 157 7.56 -3.77 5.00
C GLY A 157 8.17 -5.10 4.55
N VAL A 158 8.24 -5.36 3.25
CA VAL A 158 8.81 -6.58 2.67
C VAL A 158 10.02 -6.26 1.80
N ALA A 159 11.05 -7.08 1.87
CA ALA A 159 12.18 -6.99 0.96
C ALA A 159 11.85 -7.74 -0.35
N VAL A 160 12.02 -7.07 -1.47
CA VAL A 160 11.94 -7.66 -2.80
C VAL A 160 13.24 -7.43 -3.54
N ALA A 161 13.63 -8.37 -4.37
CA ALA A 161 14.81 -8.23 -5.23
C ALA A 161 14.44 -8.67 -6.64
N LEU A 162 15.00 -7.99 -7.64
CA LEU A 162 14.92 -8.45 -9.02
C LEU A 162 15.58 -9.83 -9.11
N PRO A 163 14.90 -10.87 -9.60
CA PRO A 163 15.53 -12.15 -9.86
C PRO A 163 16.67 -11.93 -10.84
N SER A 164 17.90 -12.19 -10.42
CA SER A 164 19.05 -12.14 -11.33
C SER A 164 18.86 -13.19 -12.42
N ALA A 165 19.07 -12.81 -13.67
CA ALA A 165 18.96 -13.68 -14.85
C ALA A 165 20.06 -14.77 -14.84
N GLY A 166 20.04 -15.67 -13.87
CA GLY A 166 21.08 -16.68 -13.68
C GLY A 166 20.82 -17.66 -12.53
N GLY A 167 19.63 -17.67 -11.94
CA GLY A 167 19.32 -18.54 -10.81
C GLY A 167 17.90 -19.06 -10.83
N ALA A 168 17.68 -20.18 -11.50
CA ALA A 168 16.56 -21.05 -11.18
C ALA A 168 16.83 -21.68 -9.81
N ALA A 169 16.38 -21.02 -8.75
CA ALA A 169 16.27 -21.64 -7.44
C ALA A 169 15.14 -20.92 -6.70
N GLY A 170 14.07 -21.65 -6.46
CA GLY A 170 12.90 -21.21 -5.75
C GLY A 170 13.25 -20.46 -4.49
N ALA A 171 12.77 -19.24 -4.40
CA ALA A 171 12.61 -18.58 -3.12
C ALA A 171 11.51 -19.30 -2.36
N LEU A 172 11.88 -20.41 -1.72
CA LEU A 172 11.15 -20.93 -0.59
C LEU A 172 10.98 -19.77 0.39
N TRP A 173 9.75 -19.37 0.59
CA TRP A 173 9.32 -18.59 1.75
C TRP A 173 9.88 -19.28 2.98
N SER A 174 11.06 -18.87 3.45
CA SER A 174 11.51 -19.20 4.76
C SER A 174 10.66 -18.39 5.74
N ILE A 175 9.51 -18.93 6.06
CA ILE A 175 8.81 -18.56 7.29
C ILE A 175 9.83 -18.88 8.39
N PRO A 176 10.31 -17.89 9.17
CA PRO A 176 11.13 -18.20 10.31
C PRO A 176 10.34 -19.16 11.17
N PRO A 177 10.93 -20.28 11.64
CA PRO A 177 10.22 -21.21 12.50
C PRO A 177 9.71 -20.41 13.70
N ARG A 178 8.41 -20.48 13.94
CA ARG A 178 7.81 -19.98 15.17
C ARG A 178 8.68 -20.55 16.28
N SER A 179 9.36 -19.69 17.03
CA SER A 179 10.02 -20.05 18.25
C SER A 179 8.98 -20.69 19.15
N THR A 180 8.99 -22.01 19.21
CA THR A 180 8.23 -22.75 20.21
C THR A 180 8.72 -22.26 21.57
N PRO A 181 7.82 -21.82 22.46
CA PRO A 181 8.24 -21.49 23.80
C PRO A 181 8.80 -22.77 24.43
N SER A 182 10.06 -22.72 24.85
CA SER A 182 10.70 -23.79 25.66
C SER A 182 9.77 -24.15 26.82
N PRO A 183 9.53 -25.44 27.08
CA PRO A 183 8.78 -25.84 28.26
C PRO A 183 9.57 -25.34 29.48
N ARG A 184 8.93 -24.48 30.26
CA ARG A 184 9.44 -24.08 31.58
C ARG A 184 9.70 -25.34 32.37
N ARG A 185 10.97 -25.61 32.68
CA ARG A 185 11.36 -26.61 33.68
C ARG A 185 10.68 -26.19 35.01
N SER A 186 9.77 -27.00 35.46
CA SER A 186 9.24 -26.89 36.82
C SER A 186 10.40 -27.03 37.80
N PRO A 187 10.49 -26.20 38.85
CA PRO A 187 11.47 -26.37 39.89
C PRO A 187 11.21 -27.70 40.62
N VAL A 188 12.24 -28.54 40.71
CA VAL A 188 12.22 -29.77 41.53
C VAL A 188 12.00 -29.34 42.97
N PRO A 189 11.07 -29.96 43.74
CA PRO A 189 10.90 -29.65 45.14
C PRO A 189 12.17 -30.12 45.91
N THR A 190 12.83 -29.18 46.55
CA THR A 190 13.99 -29.39 47.43
C THR A 190 13.52 -30.27 48.61
N ALA A 191 14.18 -31.40 48.78
CA ALA A 191 13.93 -32.35 49.87
C ALA A 191 13.98 -31.64 51.23
N CYS A 192 12.95 -31.95 52.04
CA CYS A 192 12.91 -31.59 53.45
C CYS A 192 14.16 -32.12 54.19
N SER A 193 14.89 -31.21 54.80
CA SER A 193 15.90 -31.57 55.83
C SER A 193 15.21 -32.03 57.09
N PRO A 194 15.68 -33.10 57.76
CA PRO A 194 15.12 -33.56 59.03
C PRO A 194 15.45 -32.59 60.17
N PRO A 195 14.60 -32.50 61.22
CA PRO A 195 14.84 -31.62 62.35
C PRO A 195 15.95 -32.17 63.27
N PRO A 196 16.65 -31.29 63.99
CA PRO A 196 17.70 -31.72 64.92
C PRO A 196 17.11 -32.39 66.16
N PRO A 197 17.88 -33.30 66.85
CA PRO A 197 17.42 -33.98 68.03
C PRO A 197 17.34 -33.05 69.22
N ALA A 198 16.28 -33.25 70.01
CA ALA A 198 16.15 -32.55 71.28
C ALA A 198 17.17 -33.04 72.29
N SER A 199 17.88 -32.08 72.89
CA SER A 199 18.73 -32.34 74.05
C SER A 199 17.94 -32.22 75.34
N CYS A 200 18.10 -33.19 76.25
CA CYS A 200 17.63 -33.19 77.60
C CYS A 200 18.17 -32.01 78.41
#